data_4b949971a98c40b8b6db248f9d3d183c
#
_entry.id   4b949971a98c40b8b6db248f9d3d183c
#
_cell.length_a   1.000
_cell.length_b   1.000
_cell.length_c   1.000
_cell.angle_alpha   90.00
_cell.angle_beta   90.00
_cell.angle_gamma   90.00
#
_symmetry.space_group_name_H-M   'P 1'
#
loop_
_entity.id
_entity.type
_entity.pdbx_description
1 polymer ?
#
loop_
_entity_poly.entity_id
_entity_poly.type
_entity_poly.pdbx_seq_one_letter_code
_entity_poly.pdbx_strand_id
1 'polypeptide(L)'
;MSTKFGHNIKASEITDYKVYLNRRNFMRGAALAASATATTFLYRKLNPPPAELPKGQKIDTVTAKPADDLAKSGFTANENPTSLEDITNYNNFYEFSTDKREVAAESKGFVTRPWAVDVGGLVNKPKVFDLDELLKFPQEERVYRFRCVEGWSMVIPWIGFPLSKLLEKVEPMSQARYVSFQTLHDPKRLPNQRTTVLSWPYVEGLRLDEAMHPLAILATGLYGQVLPPQDGAPIRLVVPWKYGFKSIKSIVKISLVAEQPPTTWNNEGPSEYGFYSNVNPHVNHPRWSQATEHRVGEFTGRPTLMFNGYAEQVAHLYEGMDLRVNF
;
A
#
# COMPACT_ATOMS: atom_id res chain seq x y z
N MET A 1 12.22 -49.23 73.34
CA MET A 1 13.39 -48.63 72.59
C MET A 1 12.92 -47.39 71.87
N SER A 2 13.28 -46.24 72.40
CA SER A 2 12.91 -44.95 71.88
C SER A 2 14.13 -44.36 71.21
N THR A 3 14.17 -44.26 69.88
CA THR A 3 15.22 -43.63 69.11
C THR A 3 14.94 -42.11 69.02
N LYS A 4 15.63 -41.32 69.87
CA LYS A 4 15.67 -39.87 69.75
C LYS A 4 16.55 -39.52 68.55
N PHE A 5 15.97 -39.10 67.45
CA PHE A 5 16.67 -38.36 66.46
C PHE A 5 16.63 -36.87 66.80
N GLY A 6 17.64 -36.42 67.55
CA GLY A 6 17.87 -35.02 67.83
C GLY A 6 18.77 -34.43 66.76
N HIS A 7 18.24 -33.92 65.68
CA HIS A 7 19.00 -33.00 64.78
C HIS A 7 19.00 -31.62 65.46
N ASN A 8 20.16 -31.20 65.97
CA ASN A 8 20.41 -29.83 66.44
C ASN A 8 20.47 -28.91 65.18
N ILE A 9 19.29 -28.50 64.73
CA ILE A 9 19.19 -27.51 63.61
C ILE A 9 19.55 -26.17 64.24
N LYS A 10 20.61 -25.51 63.73
CA LYS A 10 20.99 -24.18 64.16
C LYS A 10 19.89 -23.17 63.88
N ALA A 11 19.66 -22.21 64.76
CA ALA A 11 18.64 -21.16 64.55
C ALA A 11 18.82 -20.38 63.24
N SER A 12 20.03 -20.30 62.73
CA SER A 12 20.35 -19.70 61.39
C SER A 12 19.89 -20.53 60.19
N GLU A 13 19.57 -21.80 60.41
CA GLU A 13 19.05 -22.75 59.38
C GLU A 13 17.51 -22.83 59.36
N ILE A 14 16.86 -22.20 60.33
CA ILE A 14 15.41 -22.13 60.40
C ILE A 14 14.95 -20.85 59.68
N THR A 15 14.25 -21.02 58.56
CA THR A 15 13.65 -19.91 57.84
C THR A 15 12.57 -19.26 58.71
N ASP A 16 12.64 -17.94 58.92
CA ASP A 16 11.63 -17.18 59.66
C ASP A 16 10.23 -17.48 59.12
N TYR A 17 9.27 -17.68 59.98
CA TYR A 17 7.89 -18.07 59.64
C TYR A 17 7.23 -17.05 58.72
N LYS A 18 7.50 -15.76 58.87
CA LYS A 18 7.01 -14.70 57.97
C LYS A 18 7.61 -14.81 56.56
N VAL A 19 8.90 -15.15 56.49
CA VAL A 19 9.59 -15.38 55.20
C VAL A 19 9.03 -16.62 54.54
N TYR A 20 8.76 -17.69 55.26
CA TYR A 20 8.14 -18.92 54.75
C TYR A 20 6.73 -18.66 54.22
N LEU A 21 5.89 -17.91 54.96
CA LEU A 21 4.55 -17.54 54.50
C LEU A 21 4.57 -16.61 53.27
N ASN A 22 5.54 -15.72 53.17
CA ASN A 22 5.70 -14.81 52.04
C ASN A 22 6.33 -15.46 50.80
N ARG A 23 6.98 -16.62 50.94
CA ARG A 23 7.61 -17.36 49.84
C ARG A 23 6.61 -17.66 48.70
N ARG A 24 5.40 -18.01 49.04
CA ARG A 24 4.32 -18.30 48.07
C ARG A 24 3.90 -17.01 47.32
N ASN A 25 3.82 -15.89 48.02
CA ASN A 25 3.49 -14.59 47.42
C ASN A 25 4.65 -14.07 46.58
N PHE A 26 5.89 -14.26 47.03
CA PHE A 26 7.08 -13.95 46.24
C PHE A 26 7.14 -14.77 44.92
N MET A 27 6.92 -16.08 44.97
CA MET A 27 6.89 -16.94 43.80
C MET A 27 5.76 -16.57 42.85
N ARG A 28 4.59 -16.19 43.38
CA ARG A 28 3.47 -15.70 42.53
C ARG A 28 3.82 -14.36 41.88
N GLY A 29 4.43 -13.43 42.62
CA GLY A 29 4.88 -12.15 42.10
C GLY A 29 5.95 -12.31 41.02
N ALA A 30 6.93 -13.20 41.23
CA ALA A 30 7.95 -13.53 40.25
C ALA A 30 7.37 -14.17 38.98
N ALA A 31 6.42 -15.11 39.14
CA ALA A 31 5.73 -15.72 38.00
C ALA A 31 4.91 -14.68 37.18
N LEU A 32 4.18 -13.81 37.87
CA LEU A 32 3.43 -12.71 37.22
C LEU A 32 4.36 -11.75 36.49
N ALA A 33 5.48 -11.34 37.10
CA ALA A 33 6.47 -10.47 36.47
C ALA A 33 7.10 -11.13 35.22
N ALA A 34 7.48 -12.40 35.34
CA ALA A 34 8.03 -13.18 34.21
C ALA A 34 7.01 -13.32 33.07
N SER A 35 5.74 -13.61 33.40
CA SER A 35 4.66 -13.71 32.41
C SER A 35 4.41 -12.36 31.73
N ALA A 36 4.34 -11.25 32.48
CA ALA A 36 4.17 -9.91 31.91
C ALA A 36 5.33 -9.52 30.99
N THR A 37 6.57 -9.82 31.39
CA THR A 37 7.76 -9.56 30.59
C THR A 37 7.74 -10.40 29.30
N ALA A 38 7.46 -11.69 29.40
CA ALA A 38 7.38 -12.58 28.24
C ALA A 38 6.25 -12.16 27.28
N THR A 39 5.07 -11.81 27.83
CA THR A 39 3.95 -11.31 27.04
C THR A 39 4.28 -9.99 26.33
N THR A 40 4.93 -9.06 27.05
CA THR A 40 5.37 -7.76 26.47
C THR A 40 6.41 -7.98 25.36
N PHE A 41 7.38 -8.88 25.60
CA PHE A 41 8.38 -9.22 24.58
C PHE A 41 7.75 -9.86 23.35
N LEU A 42 6.86 -10.83 23.54
CA LEU A 42 6.14 -11.49 22.46
C LEU A 42 5.25 -10.49 21.70
N TYR A 43 4.52 -9.64 22.42
CA TYR A 43 3.70 -8.58 21.85
C TYR A 43 4.52 -7.63 21.01
N ARG A 44 5.67 -7.15 21.50
CA ARG A 44 6.57 -6.26 20.73
C ARG A 44 7.20 -6.94 19.51
N LYS A 45 7.47 -8.25 19.61
CA LYS A 45 7.98 -9.04 18.48
C LYS A 45 6.91 -9.23 17.39
N LEU A 46 5.66 -9.45 17.78
CA LEU A 46 4.54 -9.62 16.86
C LEU A 46 3.96 -8.29 16.37
N ASN A 47 4.20 -7.20 17.10
CA ASN A 47 3.77 -5.84 16.77
C ASN A 47 5.01 -4.92 16.88
N PRO A 48 5.91 -4.95 15.90
CA PRO A 48 7.06 -4.05 15.92
C PRO A 48 6.57 -2.59 15.94
N PRO A 49 7.27 -1.70 16.63
CA PRO A 49 6.90 -0.28 16.60
C PRO A 49 6.95 0.23 15.16
N PRO A 50 6.08 1.18 14.81
CA PRO A 50 6.09 1.82 13.50
C PRO A 50 7.50 2.29 13.13
N ALA A 51 7.86 2.14 11.85
CA ALA A 51 9.15 2.64 11.39
C ALA A 51 9.16 4.17 11.50
N GLU A 52 10.17 4.73 12.16
CA GLU A 52 10.36 6.18 12.15
C GLU A 52 10.56 6.64 10.71
N LEU A 53 9.66 7.52 10.26
CA LEU A 53 9.77 8.11 8.94
C LEU A 53 10.86 9.18 8.96
N PRO A 54 11.81 9.16 8.03
CA PRO A 54 12.66 10.31 7.80
C PRO A 54 11.76 11.51 7.48
N LYS A 55 12.07 12.69 8.01
CA LYS A 55 11.37 13.93 7.62
C LYS A 55 11.52 14.09 6.12
N GLY A 56 10.42 13.85 5.40
CA GLY A 56 10.39 13.89 3.93
C GLY A 56 10.65 15.30 3.43
N GLN A 57 11.23 15.40 2.25
CA GLN A 57 11.34 16.67 1.53
C GLN A 57 9.94 17.14 1.18
N LYS A 58 9.62 18.41 1.46
CA LYS A 58 8.35 19.02 1.07
C LYS A 58 8.23 19.17 -0.44
N ILE A 59 7.02 19.03 -0.95
CA ILE A 59 6.67 19.29 -2.34
C ILE A 59 5.72 20.47 -2.39
N ASP A 60 6.04 21.46 -3.21
CA ASP A 60 5.13 22.56 -3.52
C ASP A 60 4.01 22.06 -4.42
N THR A 61 2.77 22.35 -4.04
CA THR A 61 1.58 21.95 -4.79
C THR A 61 0.87 23.15 -5.38
N VAL A 62 0.20 22.93 -6.52
CA VAL A 62 -0.72 23.90 -7.13
C VAL A 62 -2.16 23.44 -6.92
N THR A 63 -3.08 24.39 -6.87
CA THR A 63 -4.52 24.07 -6.78
C THR A 63 -5.01 23.55 -8.13
N ALA A 64 -5.45 22.31 -8.17
CA ALA A 64 -5.91 21.66 -9.40
C ALA A 64 -7.18 22.31 -10.00
N LYS A 65 -8.09 22.73 -9.12
CA LYS A 65 -9.39 23.34 -9.44
C LYS A 65 -9.86 24.21 -8.28
N PRO A 66 -10.83 25.13 -8.51
CA PRO A 66 -11.55 25.79 -7.43
C PRO A 66 -12.12 24.79 -6.43
N ALA A 67 -12.17 25.15 -5.15
CA ALA A 67 -12.60 24.27 -4.06
C ALA A 67 -13.98 23.63 -4.29
N ASP A 68 -14.93 24.38 -4.87
CA ASP A 68 -16.28 23.91 -5.16
C ASP A 68 -16.35 22.79 -6.22
N ASP A 69 -15.34 22.70 -7.09
CA ASP A 69 -15.27 21.70 -8.14
C ASP A 69 -14.48 20.44 -7.74
N LEU A 70 -13.72 20.47 -6.66
CA LEU A 70 -12.87 19.36 -6.25
C LEU A 70 -13.68 18.09 -5.90
N ALA A 71 -14.77 18.26 -5.16
CA ALA A 71 -15.65 17.16 -4.78
C ALA A 71 -16.38 16.57 -5.99
N LYS A 72 -16.97 17.40 -6.85
CA LYS A 72 -17.68 16.97 -8.08
C LYS A 72 -16.75 16.26 -9.06
N SER A 73 -15.50 16.69 -9.13
CA SER A 73 -14.48 16.06 -9.97
C SER A 73 -13.95 14.75 -9.39
N GLY A 74 -14.30 14.38 -8.14
CA GLY A 74 -13.76 13.25 -7.43
C GLY A 74 -12.32 13.48 -6.92
N PHE A 75 -11.81 14.73 -6.95
CA PHE A 75 -10.45 15.04 -6.52
C PHE A 75 -10.27 15.08 -5.01
N THR A 76 -11.38 15.17 -4.29
CA THR A 76 -11.42 15.14 -2.83
C THR A 76 -12.53 14.22 -2.35
N ALA A 77 -12.19 13.17 -1.63
CA ALA A 77 -13.14 12.42 -0.82
C ALA A 77 -13.49 13.26 0.41
N ASN A 78 -14.79 13.44 0.67
CA ASN A 78 -15.27 14.14 1.87
C ASN A 78 -15.20 13.21 3.10
N GLU A 79 -14.02 12.69 3.38
CA GLU A 79 -13.73 11.79 4.49
C GLU A 79 -12.41 12.18 5.14
N ASN A 80 -12.28 11.89 6.44
CA ASN A 80 -11.01 12.12 7.15
C ASN A 80 -9.90 11.25 6.56
N PRO A 81 -8.74 11.82 6.22
CA PRO A 81 -7.59 11.05 5.79
C PRO A 81 -7.13 10.05 6.86
N THR A 82 -6.71 8.88 6.43
CA THR A 82 -6.06 7.87 7.27
C THR A 82 -4.73 8.43 7.79
N SER A 83 -4.34 8.14 9.02
CA SER A 83 -3.12 8.70 9.61
C SER A 83 -1.88 8.41 8.76
N LEU A 84 -0.91 9.31 8.75
CA LEU A 84 0.37 9.09 8.06
C LEU A 84 1.07 7.84 8.60
N GLU A 85 0.96 7.59 9.90
CA GLU A 85 1.52 6.41 10.55
C GLU A 85 0.92 5.11 9.97
N ASP A 86 -0.40 5.02 9.87
CA ASP A 86 -1.08 3.85 9.30
C ASP A 86 -0.74 3.65 7.83
N ILE A 87 -0.75 4.74 7.02
CA ILE A 87 -0.45 4.67 5.59
C ILE A 87 0.96 4.15 5.35
N THR A 88 1.93 4.58 6.15
CA THR A 88 3.34 4.26 5.93
C THR A 88 3.80 2.96 6.59
N ASN A 89 2.98 2.35 7.45
CA ASN A 89 3.31 1.11 8.16
C ASN A 89 2.35 -0.07 7.84
N TYR A 90 1.47 0.09 6.85
CA TYR A 90 0.58 -0.98 6.41
C TYR A 90 0.48 -0.98 4.88
N ASN A 91 1.39 -1.71 4.23
CA ASN A 91 1.61 -1.63 2.79
C ASN A 91 1.63 -3.01 2.12
N ASN A 92 0.97 -3.15 0.99
CA ASN A 92 1.21 -4.23 0.05
C ASN A 92 2.26 -3.79 -0.97
N PHE A 93 3.53 -4.13 -0.74
CA PHE A 93 4.61 -3.89 -1.70
C PHE A 93 5.50 -5.13 -1.73
N TYR A 94 5.07 -6.10 -2.54
CA TYR A 94 5.57 -7.47 -2.57
C TYR A 94 7.04 -7.56 -2.94
N GLU A 95 7.58 -6.57 -3.62
CA GLU A 95 9.00 -6.47 -3.95
C GLU A 95 9.89 -6.33 -2.68
N PHE A 96 9.34 -5.80 -1.57
CA PHE A 96 10.03 -5.74 -0.29
C PHE A 96 9.66 -6.91 0.63
N SER A 97 8.36 -7.14 0.87
CA SER A 97 7.86 -8.21 1.73
C SER A 97 6.40 -8.54 1.40
N THR A 98 6.00 -9.78 1.67
CA THR A 98 4.59 -10.20 1.66
C THR A 98 3.85 -9.86 2.95
N ASP A 99 4.56 -9.52 4.03
CA ASP A 99 3.97 -9.00 5.27
C ASP A 99 3.84 -7.48 5.20
N LYS A 100 2.60 -6.99 5.29
CA LYS A 100 2.26 -5.57 5.18
C LYS A 100 2.94 -4.67 6.21
N ARG A 101 3.29 -5.21 7.38
CA ARG A 101 3.92 -4.47 8.47
C ARG A 101 5.44 -4.46 8.40
N GLU A 102 6.02 -5.35 7.61
CA GLU A 102 7.47 -5.42 7.41
C GLU A 102 7.95 -4.51 6.28
N VAL A 103 7.09 -4.18 5.31
CA VAL A 103 7.46 -3.39 4.11
C VAL A 103 8.20 -2.10 4.48
N ALA A 104 7.72 -1.36 5.49
CA ALA A 104 8.36 -0.13 5.94
C ALA A 104 9.78 -0.35 6.46
N ALA A 105 10.04 -1.47 7.15
CA ALA A 105 11.36 -1.82 7.66
C ALA A 105 12.28 -2.30 6.54
N GLU A 106 11.79 -3.16 5.65
CA GLU A 106 12.53 -3.73 4.53
C GLU A 106 12.87 -2.69 3.44
N SER A 107 12.08 -1.63 3.33
CA SER A 107 12.32 -0.53 2.39
C SER A 107 13.33 0.51 2.88
N LYS A 108 13.83 0.39 4.12
CA LYS A 108 14.85 1.31 4.65
C LYS A 108 16.11 1.28 3.79
N GLY A 109 16.55 2.48 3.38
CA GLY A 109 17.72 2.61 2.52
C GLY A 109 17.46 2.43 1.03
N PHE A 110 16.21 2.25 0.60
CA PHE A 110 15.87 2.22 -0.81
C PHE A 110 16.20 3.56 -1.48
N VAL A 111 17.13 3.51 -2.42
CA VAL A 111 17.63 4.70 -3.12
C VAL A 111 16.72 5.02 -4.30
N THR A 112 16.15 6.24 -4.29
CA THR A 112 15.23 6.74 -5.30
C THR A 112 15.85 7.77 -6.26
N ARG A 113 17.16 8.05 -6.12
CA ARG A 113 17.92 8.93 -7.01
C ARG A 113 19.30 8.33 -7.32
N PRO A 114 19.75 8.36 -8.58
CA PRO A 114 19.01 8.83 -9.77
C PRO A 114 17.84 7.88 -10.14
N TRP A 115 16.80 8.43 -10.78
CA TRP A 115 15.66 7.65 -11.27
C TRP A 115 15.18 8.19 -12.60
N ALA A 116 14.80 7.28 -13.48
CA ALA A 116 14.27 7.61 -14.79
C ALA A 116 13.08 6.70 -15.13
N VAL A 117 12.15 7.23 -15.92
CA VAL A 117 11.00 6.50 -16.46
C VAL A 117 11.08 6.54 -17.98
N ASP A 118 11.23 5.38 -18.60
CA ASP A 118 11.20 5.21 -20.06
C ASP A 118 9.73 5.20 -20.52
N VAL A 119 9.35 6.16 -21.36
CA VAL A 119 8.00 6.28 -21.90
C VAL A 119 8.04 6.11 -23.42
N GLY A 120 7.44 5.02 -23.91
CA GLY A 120 7.57 4.64 -25.31
C GLY A 120 6.43 3.75 -25.84
N GLY A 121 6.75 2.87 -26.79
CA GLY A 121 5.79 2.03 -27.51
C GLY A 121 5.11 2.80 -28.64
N LEU A 122 3.78 2.71 -28.78
CA LEU A 122 3.00 3.39 -29.82
C LEU A 122 2.81 4.87 -29.52
N VAL A 123 3.90 5.62 -29.60
CA VAL A 123 3.97 7.07 -29.40
C VAL A 123 4.81 7.72 -30.49
N ASN A 124 4.53 9.00 -30.82
CA ASN A 124 5.30 9.73 -31.81
C ASN A 124 6.61 10.29 -31.26
N LYS A 125 6.68 10.53 -29.94
CA LYS A 125 7.81 11.16 -29.26
C LYS A 125 8.24 10.34 -28.04
N PRO A 126 8.86 9.16 -28.23
CA PRO A 126 9.37 8.38 -27.09
C PRO A 126 10.42 9.17 -26.33
N LYS A 127 10.38 9.11 -25.00
CA LYS A 127 11.29 9.88 -24.15
C LYS A 127 11.54 9.19 -22.81
N VAL A 128 12.78 9.27 -22.34
CA VAL A 128 13.15 8.96 -20.97
C VAL A 128 13.06 10.23 -20.15
N PHE A 129 12.21 10.23 -19.15
CA PHE A 129 12.03 11.33 -18.20
C PHE A 129 12.83 11.03 -16.94
N ASP A 130 13.73 11.91 -16.55
CA ASP A 130 14.32 11.83 -15.22
C ASP A 130 13.34 12.32 -14.13
N LEU A 131 13.65 12.01 -12.87
CA LEU A 131 12.77 12.37 -11.75
C LEU A 131 12.59 13.88 -11.63
N ASP A 132 13.63 14.69 -11.93
CA ASP A 132 13.55 16.15 -11.80
C ASP A 132 12.66 16.74 -12.89
N GLU A 133 12.64 16.15 -14.10
CA GLU A 133 11.68 16.50 -15.16
C GLU A 133 10.24 16.14 -14.74
N LEU A 134 10.03 14.96 -14.11
CA LEU A 134 8.72 14.54 -13.64
C LEU A 134 8.19 15.43 -12.50
N LEU A 135 9.07 15.90 -11.62
CA LEU A 135 8.71 16.84 -10.56
C LEU A 135 8.41 18.26 -11.05
N LYS A 136 8.77 18.62 -12.29
CA LYS A 136 8.40 19.92 -12.91
C LYS A 136 6.95 19.95 -13.40
N PHE A 137 6.27 18.80 -13.57
CA PHE A 137 4.83 18.83 -13.80
C PHE A 137 4.13 19.50 -12.63
N PRO A 138 3.07 20.29 -12.86
CA PRO A 138 2.30 20.89 -11.76
C PRO A 138 1.81 19.80 -10.80
N GLN A 139 2.32 19.80 -9.58
CA GLN A 139 1.97 18.82 -8.54
C GLN A 139 0.68 19.26 -7.87
N GLU A 140 -0.32 18.40 -7.82
CA GLU A 140 -1.64 18.66 -7.25
C GLU A 140 -1.88 17.73 -6.06
N GLU A 141 -2.52 18.23 -5.00
CA GLU A 141 -3.00 17.37 -3.92
C GLU A 141 -4.36 16.77 -4.28
N ARG A 142 -4.50 15.47 -4.11
CA ARG A 142 -5.71 14.70 -4.36
C ARG A 142 -6.01 13.79 -3.17
N VAL A 143 -7.14 14.01 -2.50
CA VAL A 143 -7.56 13.18 -1.37
C VAL A 143 -8.43 12.05 -1.88
N TYR A 144 -7.86 10.88 -2.04
CA TYR A 144 -8.54 9.74 -2.65
C TYR A 144 -8.84 8.61 -1.67
N ARG A 145 -10.02 7.99 -1.84
CA ARG A 145 -10.24 6.64 -1.32
C ARG A 145 -9.32 5.67 -2.04
N PHE A 146 -8.77 4.74 -1.29
CA PHE A 146 -7.88 3.71 -1.81
C PHE A 146 -8.30 2.36 -1.23
N ARG A 147 -8.64 1.37 -2.06
CA ARG A 147 -9.27 0.11 -1.66
C ARG A 147 -8.43 -1.07 -2.13
N CYS A 148 -7.98 -1.89 -1.20
CA CYS A 148 -7.30 -3.14 -1.50
C CYS A 148 -8.32 -4.25 -1.82
N VAL A 149 -8.00 -5.15 -2.74
CA VAL A 149 -8.81 -6.34 -3.03
C VAL A 149 -9.02 -7.21 -1.78
N GLU A 150 -8.11 -7.18 -0.81
CA GLU A 150 -8.17 -7.90 0.46
C GLU A 150 -9.19 -7.35 1.47
N GLY A 151 -10.01 -6.38 1.10
CA GLY A 151 -11.10 -5.88 1.95
C GLY A 151 -10.73 -4.73 2.88
N TRP A 152 -9.52 -4.22 2.88
CA TRP A 152 -9.16 -3.02 3.65
C TRP A 152 -9.04 -1.78 2.77
N SER A 153 -9.19 -0.60 3.37
CA SER A 153 -9.16 0.67 2.65
C SER A 153 -8.52 1.80 3.47
N MET A 154 -8.13 2.85 2.76
CA MET A 154 -7.57 4.08 3.31
C MET A 154 -8.15 5.30 2.58
N VAL A 155 -8.02 6.49 3.16
CA VAL A 155 -8.17 7.78 2.48
C VAL A 155 -6.82 8.46 2.52
N ILE A 156 -6.25 8.75 1.35
CA ILE A 156 -4.85 9.16 1.25
C ILE A 156 -4.76 10.49 0.50
N PRO A 157 -4.14 11.54 1.09
CA PRO A 157 -3.84 12.79 0.41
C PRO A 157 -2.57 12.64 -0.42
N TRP A 158 -2.73 12.16 -1.66
CA TRP A 158 -1.66 12.01 -2.63
C TRP A 158 -1.22 13.35 -3.20
N ILE A 159 0.06 13.46 -3.53
CA ILE A 159 0.59 14.56 -4.34
C ILE A 159 1.11 13.96 -5.63
N GLY A 160 0.72 14.56 -6.74
CA GLY A 160 1.12 14.10 -8.06
C GLY A 160 0.51 14.92 -9.18
N PHE A 161 0.55 14.40 -10.37
CA PHE A 161 0.00 15.05 -11.56
C PHE A 161 -0.78 14.04 -12.42
N PRO A 162 -1.75 14.49 -13.23
CA PRO A 162 -2.52 13.60 -14.10
C PRO A 162 -1.61 12.81 -15.04
N LEU A 163 -1.79 11.49 -15.12
CA LEU A 163 -1.06 10.62 -16.04
C LEU A 163 -1.20 11.10 -17.48
N SER A 164 -2.38 11.60 -17.87
CA SER A 164 -2.63 12.18 -19.18
C SER A 164 -1.63 13.26 -19.58
N LYS A 165 -1.15 14.07 -18.61
CA LYS A 165 -0.17 15.12 -18.89
C LYS A 165 1.20 14.60 -19.32
N LEU A 166 1.60 13.43 -18.81
CA LEU A 166 2.80 12.74 -19.29
C LEU A 166 2.55 12.12 -20.67
N LEU A 167 1.41 11.46 -20.86
CA LEU A 167 1.06 10.81 -22.12
C LEU A 167 0.92 11.84 -23.27
N GLU A 168 0.35 13.01 -23.02
CA GLU A 168 0.28 14.12 -23.98
C GLU A 168 1.68 14.54 -24.49
N LYS A 169 2.74 14.45 -23.65
CA LYS A 169 4.11 14.81 -24.05
C LYS A 169 4.73 13.85 -25.06
N VAL A 170 4.33 12.60 -25.02
CA VAL A 170 4.86 11.56 -25.91
C VAL A 170 3.98 11.32 -27.15
N GLU A 171 2.81 11.97 -27.24
CA GLU A 171 1.89 11.95 -28.38
C GLU A 171 1.48 10.52 -28.78
N PRO A 172 0.49 9.93 -28.09
CA PRO A 172 -0.01 8.60 -28.43
C PRO A 172 -0.43 8.46 -29.89
N MET A 173 -0.01 7.39 -30.55
CA MET A 173 -0.44 7.05 -31.90
C MET A 173 -1.89 6.55 -31.89
N SER A 174 -2.58 6.68 -33.02
CA SER A 174 -3.99 6.27 -33.17
C SER A 174 -4.25 4.77 -32.94
N GLN A 175 -3.21 3.93 -33.06
CA GLN A 175 -3.27 2.49 -32.80
C GLN A 175 -3.17 2.13 -31.34
N ALA A 176 -2.69 3.04 -30.46
CA ALA A 176 -2.59 2.80 -29.04
C ALA A 176 -3.99 2.56 -28.42
N ARG A 177 -4.14 1.48 -27.68
CA ARG A 177 -5.39 1.10 -26.99
C ARG A 177 -5.19 0.93 -25.50
N TYR A 178 -3.97 0.61 -25.06
CA TYR A 178 -3.63 0.33 -23.69
C TYR A 178 -2.32 1.00 -23.30
N VAL A 179 -2.15 1.16 -22.01
CA VAL A 179 -0.90 1.63 -21.38
C VAL A 179 -0.42 0.53 -20.44
N SER A 180 0.79 0.05 -20.67
CA SER A 180 1.48 -0.94 -19.84
C SER A 180 2.52 -0.26 -18.95
N PHE A 181 2.63 -0.71 -17.72
CA PHE A 181 3.55 -0.17 -16.71
C PHE A 181 4.45 -1.29 -16.19
N GLN A 182 5.67 -0.94 -15.79
CA GLN A 182 6.62 -1.87 -15.19
C GLN A 182 7.32 -1.23 -13.99
N THR A 183 7.37 -1.98 -12.88
CA THR A 183 8.17 -1.66 -11.70
C THR A 183 9.65 -1.93 -11.96
N LEU A 184 10.53 -1.27 -11.21
CA LEU A 184 11.95 -1.58 -11.16
C LEU A 184 12.18 -3.07 -10.89
N HIS A 185 13.03 -3.71 -11.71
CA HIS A 185 13.54 -5.04 -11.43
C HIS A 185 15.01 -4.94 -10.96
N ASP A 186 15.19 -4.97 -9.65
CA ASP A 186 16.52 -4.95 -9.03
C ASP A 186 16.51 -5.74 -7.71
N PRO A 187 16.80 -7.04 -7.73
CA PRO A 187 16.78 -7.88 -6.54
C PRO A 187 17.78 -7.49 -5.44
N LYS A 188 18.68 -6.53 -5.70
CA LYS A 188 19.59 -5.99 -4.68
C LYS A 188 18.89 -4.91 -3.85
N ARG A 189 18.05 -4.08 -4.49
CA ARG A 189 17.30 -3.00 -3.85
C ARG A 189 15.91 -3.43 -3.41
N LEU A 190 15.34 -4.45 -4.04
CA LEU A 190 13.99 -5.00 -3.83
C LEU A 190 14.15 -6.49 -3.49
N PRO A 191 14.44 -6.82 -2.23
CA PRO A 191 14.98 -8.14 -1.84
C PRO A 191 14.04 -9.30 -2.11
N ASN A 192 12.71 -9.08 -2.04
CA ASN A 192 11.74 -10.14 -2.26
C ASN A 192 11.59 -10.55 -3.74
N GLN A 193 12.15 -9.77 -4.67
CA GLN A 193 12.28 -10.16 -6.08
C GLN A 193 13.24 -11.33 -6.30
N ARG A 194 13.94 -11.82 -5.26
CA ARG A 194 14.72 -13.06 -5.29
C ARG A 194 13.86 -14.31 -5.10
N THR A 195 12.62 -14.13 -4.68
CA THR A 195 11.69 -15.23 -4.45
C THR A 195 10.79 -15.43 -5.67
N THR A 196 10.07 -16.55 -5.67
CA THR A 196 9.10 -16.92 -6.71
C THR A 196 7.66 -16.62 -6.30
N VAL A 197 7.46 -15.70 -5.35
CA VAL A 197 6.13 -15.35 -4.84
C VAL A 197 5.25 -14.69 -5.91
N LEU A 198 5.86 -13.99 -6.85
CA LEU A 198 5.26 -13.45 -8.06
C LEU A 198 6.24 -13.58 -9.22
N SER A 199 5.72 -13.46 -10.43
CA SER A 199 6.54 -13.30 -11.64
C SER A 199 7.08 -11.86 -11.71
N TRP A 200 8.40 -11.70 -11.73
CA TRP A 200 9.07 -10.39 -11.76
C TRP A 200 9.56 -10.01 -13.15
N PRO A 201 9.61 -8.70 -13.50
CA PRO A 201 9.16 -7.54 -12.75
C PRO A 201 7.64 -7.47 -12.60
N TYR A 202 7.15 -6.77 -11.58
CA TYR A 202 5.73 -6.46 -11.45
C TYR A 202 5.29 -5.59 -12.62
N VAL A 203 4.20 -5.98 -13.30
CA VAL A 203 3.63 -5.27 -14.45
C VAL A 203 2.14 -5.04 -14.25
N GLU A 204 1.67 -3.91 -14.80
CA GLU A 204 0.27 -3.52 -14.78
C GLU A 204 -0.17 -2.90 -16.10
N GLY A 205 -1.48 -2.82 -16.30
CA GLY A 205 -2.06 -2.24 -17.50
C GLY A 205 -3.36 -1.50 -17.24
N LEU A 206 -3.60 -0.48 -18.06
CA LEU A 206 -4.86 0.26 -18.16
C LEU A 206 -5.30 0.33 -19.62
N ARG A 207 -6.59 0.48 -19.87
CA ARG A 207 -7.04 0.98 -21.18
C ARG A 207 -6.57 2.43 -21.33
N LEU A 208 -6.41 2.87 -22.56
CA LEU A 208 -5.93 4.24 -22.83
C LEU A 208 -6.91 5.30 -22.30
N ASP A 209 -8.22 5.09 -22.41
CA ASP A 209 -9.24 5.99 -21.88
C ASP A 209 -9.21 6.09 -20.35
N GLU A 210 -8.94 4.96 -19.64
CA GLU A 210 -8.71 4.94 -18.19
C GLU A 210 -7.44 5.72 -17.81
N ALA A 211 -6.35 5.53 -18.57
CA ALA A 211 -5.08 6.21 -18.35
C ALA A 211 -5.17 7.72 -18.63
N MET A 212 -6.02 8.13 -19.57
CA MET A 212 -6.28 9.54 -19.92
C MET A 212 -7.29 10.21 -18.99
N HIS A 213 -7.98 9.43 -18.13
CA HIS A 213 -8.98 9.98 -17.22
C HIS A 213 -8.33 10.88 -16.15
N PRO A 214 -8.92 12.04 -15.81
CA PRO A 214 -8.34 13.01 -14.86
C PRO A 214 -8.06 12.46 -13.46
N LEU A 215 -8.75 11.41 -13.02
CA LEU A 215 -8.54 10.76 -11.73
C LEU A 215 -7.31 9.84 -11.70
N ALA A 216 -6.78 9.40 -12.85
CA ALA A 216 -5.55 8.62 -12.91
C ALA A 216 -4.35 9.56 -12.78
N ILE A 217 -3.58 9.42 -11.70
CA ILE A 217 -2.41 10.27 -11.44
C ILE A 217 -1.13 9.46 -11.29
N LEU A 218 -0.02 10.10 -11.62
CA LEU A 218 1.31 9.68 -11.18
C LEU A 218 1.63 10.42 -9.88
N ALA A 219 1.62 9.70 -8.77
CA ALA A 219 1.91 10.25 -7.46
C ALA A 219 3.41 10.23 -7.18
N THR A 220 3.92 11.37 -6.71
CA THR A 220 5.32 11.62 -6.32
C THR A 220 5.43 11.93 -4.83
N GLY A 221 4.30 12.10 -4.15
CA GLY A 221 4.24 12.42 -2.73
C GLY A 221 2.91 12.10 -2.07
N LEU A 222 2.88 12.29 -0.76
CA LEU A 222 1.70 12.26 0.09
C LEU A 222 1.91 13.15 1.32
N TYR A 223 0.83 13.68 1.89
CA TYR A 223 0.89 14.55 3.09
C TYR A 223 1.90 15.71 2.98
N GLY A 224 1.98 16.37 1.83
CA GLY A 224 2.89 17.51 1.62
C GLY A 224 4.36 17.13 1.44
N GLN A 225 4.71 15.84 1.39
CA GLN A 225 6.09 15.36 1.34
C GLN A 225 6.32 14.39 0.18
N VAL A 226 7.58 14.23 -0.22
CA VAL A 226 7.97 13.20 -1.20
C VAL A 226 7.52 11.82 -0.74
N LEU A 227 7.17 10.99 -1.71
CA LEU A 227 6.69 9.63 -1.50
C LEU A 227 7.76 8.80 -0.77
N PRO A 228 7.43 8.16 0.38
CA PRO A 228 8.36 7.29 1.04
C PRO A 228 8.49 5.94 0.31
N PRO A 229 9.60 5.20 0.47
CA PRO A 229 9.87 3.95 -0.21
C PRO A 229 8.73 2.93 -0.16
N GLN A 230 8.19 2.66 1.03
CA GLN A 230 7.13 1.67 1.26
C GLN A 230 5.82 2.02 0.54
N ASP A 231 5.60 3.27 0.21
CA ASP A 231 4.42 3.75 -0.51
C ASP A 231 4.64 3.85 -2.02
N GLY A 232 5.79 3.38 -2.53
CA GLY A 232 6.05 3.24 -3.96
C GLY A 232 6.93 4.32 -4.58
N ALA A 233 7.81 4.96 -3.78
CA ALA A 233 8.76 5.97 -4.26
C ALA A 233 9.60 5.49 -5.45
N PRO A 234 10.11 6.43 -6.25
CA PRO A 234 9.86 7.87 -6.21
C PRO A 234 8.58 8.29 -6.95
N ILE A 235 7.98 7.38 -7.73
CA ILE A 235 6.78 7.65 -8.53
C ILE A 235 5.95 6.37 -8.66
N ARG A 236 4.65 6.51 -8.49
CA ARG A 236 3.69 5.42 -8.61
C ARG A 236 2.42 5.86 -9.33
N LEU A 237 1.67 4.89 -9.85
CA LEU A 237 0.33 5.11 -10.34
C LEU A 237 -0.67 5.12 -9.17
N VAL A 238 -1.71 5.96 -9.26
CA VAL A 238 -2.90 5.91 -8.41
C VAL A 238 -4.15 6.00 -9.27
N VAL A 239 -4.98 4.96 -9.19
CA VAL A 239 -6.27 4.85 -9.91
C VAL A 239 -7.35 4.56 -8.86
N PRO A 240 -8.03 5.59 -8.33
CA PRO A 240 -8.80 5.47 -7.10
C PRO A 240 -10.06 4.59 -7.19
N TRP A 241 -10.60 4.37 -8.39
CA TRP A 241 -11.79 3.54 -8.60
C TRP A 241 -11.50 2.06 -8.82
N LYS A 242 -10.21 1.68 -8.92
CA LYS A 242 -9.76 0.30 -9.08
C LYS A 242 -9.15 -0.23 -7.79
N TYR A 243 -9.09 -1.55 -7.66
CA TYR A 243 -8.36 -2.17 -6.55
C TYR A 243 -6.89 -1.76 -6.53
N GLY A 244 -6.34 -1.60 -5.33
CA GLY A 244 -5.03 -0.99 -5.09
C GLY A 244 -3.85 -1.63 -5.81
N PHE A 245 -3.93 -2.91 -6.18
CA PHE A 245 -2.86 -3.57 -6.93
C PHE A 245 -2.70 -3.03 -8.35
N LYS A 246 -3.75 -2.43 -8.95
CA LYS A 246 -3.66 -1.73 -10.23
C LYS A 246 -2.79 -0.47 -10.17
N SER A 247 -2.57 0.04 -8.98
CA SER A 247 -1.78 1.25 -8.71
C SER A 247 -0.31 0.89 -8.49
N ILE A 248 0.35 0.45 -9.56
CA ILE A 248 1.74 0.00 -9.60
C ILE A 248 2.73 1.03 -9.04
N LYS A 249 3.78 0.55 -8.36
CA LYS A 249 4.76 1.31 -7.58
C LYS A 249 6.13 1.35 -8.23
N SER A 250 6.96 2.35 -7.89
CA SER A 250 8.37 2.45 -8.31
C SER A 250 8.55 2.22 -9.81
N ILE A 251 7.76 2.96 -10.60
CA ILE A 251 7.67 2.81 -12.05
C ILE A 251 8.98 3.21 -12.73
N VAL A 252 9.45 2.38 -13.67
CA VAL A 252 10.62 2.65 -14.53
C VAL A 252 10.28 2.61 -16.01
N LYS A 253 9.12 2.06 -16.39
CA LYS A 253 8.71 1.98 -17.79
C LYS A 253 7.20 2.14 -17.94
N ILE A 254 6.82 2.90 -18.97
CA ILE A 254 5.43 3.09 -19.42
C ILE A 254 5.44 2.89 -20.95
N SER A 255 4.62 1.95 -21.45
CA SER A 255 4.56 1.64 -22.88
C SER A 255 3.13 1.67 -23.38
N LEU A 256 2.88 2.42 -24.45
CA LEU A 256 1.60 2.38 -25.12
C LEU A 256 1.57 1.22 -26.13
N VAL A 257 0.52 0.42 -26.11
CA VAL A 257 0.40 -0.82 -26.90
C VAL A 257 -0.99 -0.94 -27.53
N ALA A 258 -1.10 -1.73 -28.62
CA ALA A 258 -2.37 -1.98 -29.30
C ALA A 258 -3.20 -3.08 -28.61
N GLU A 259 -2.51 -4.09 -28.08
CA GLU A 259 -3.12 -5.25 -27.45
C GLU A 259 -3.18 -5.08 -25.95
N GLN A 260 -4.13 -5.76 -25.29
CA GLN A 260 -4.21 -5.79 -23.82
C GLN A 260 -2.92 -6.38 -23.23
N PRO A 261 -2.16 -5.61 -22.43
CA PRO A 261 -0.93 -6.13 -21.85
C PRO A 261 -1.22 -7.13 -20.73
N PRO A 262 -0.29 -8.06 -20.46
CA PRO A 262 -0.35 -8.89 -19.27
C PRO A 262 -0.24 -8.03 -18.02
N THR A 263 -0.89 -8.46 -16.93
CA THR A 263 -0.74 -7.87 -15.60
C THR A 263 -0.34 -8.95 -14.61
N THR A 264 0.45 -8.61 -13.60
CA THR A 264 1.04 -9.60 -12.70
C THR A 264 -0.02 -10.45 -12.03
N TRP A 265 -1.00 -9.84 -11.34
CA TRP A 265 -2.01 -10.62 -10.63
C TRP A 265 -2.97 -11.39 -11.55
N ASN A 266 -3.30 -10.85 -12.74
CA ASN A 266 -4.09 -11.60 -13.70
C ASN A 266 -3.35 -12.84 -14.21
N ASN A 267 -2.05 -12.76 -14.42
CA ASN A 267 -1.24 -13.93 -14.81
C ASN A 267 -1.15 -14.97 -13.70
N GLU A 268 -1.02 -14.54 -12.41
CA GLU A 268 -0.91 -15.43 -11.26
C GLU A 268 -2.25 -16.12 -10.92
N GLY A 269 -3.40 -15.44 -11.15
CA GLY A 269 -4.72 -15.98 -10.84
C GLY A 269 -5.84 -15.31 -11.65
N PRO A 270 -6.01 -15.65 -12.92
CA PRO A 270 -6.99 -14.98 -13.81
C PRO A 270 -8.44 -15.12 -13.36
N SER A 271 -8.77 -16.13 -12.58
CA SER A 271 -10.10 -16.31 -11.98
C SER A 271 -10.33 -15.49 -10.71
N GLU A 272 -9.28 -14.92 -10.14
CA GLU A 272 -9.32 -14.12 -8.90
C GLU A 272 -9.10 -12.64 -9.18
N TYR A 273 -8.26 -12.31 -10.17
CA TYR A 273 -7.79 -10.96 -10.47
C TYR A 273 -7.98 -10.65 -11.94
N GLY A 274 -9.04 -9.92 -12.26
CA GLY A 274 -9.32 -9.50 -13.62
C GLY A 274 -8.40 -8.39 -14.11
N PHE A 275 -8.41 -8.13 -15.42
CA PHE A 275 -7.63 -7.02 -16.00
C PHE A 275 -8.12 -5.65 -15.55
N TYR A 276 -9.45 -5.44 -15.53
CA TYR A 276 -10.01 -4.14 -15.16
C TYR A 276 -9.91 -3.87 -13.67
N SER A 277 -10.22 -4.86 -12.85
CA SER A 277 -10.16 -4.81 -11.38
C SER A 277 -10.73 -3.53 -10.78
N ASN A 278 -11.89 -3.14 -11.28
CA ASN A 278 -12.69 -2.06 -10.71
C ASN A 278 -13.25 -2.49 -9.36
N VAL A 279 -13.26 -1.61 -8.38
CA VAL A 279 -13.91 -1.90 -7.10
C VAL A 279 -15.38 -2.16 -7.31
N ASN A 280 -15.82 -3.38 -7.05
CA ASN A 280 -17.19 -3.83 -7.28
C ASN A 280 -17.69 -4.68 -6.10
N PRO A 281 -18.64 -4.15 -5.29
CA PRO A 281 -19.20 -4.87 -4.14
C PRO A 281 -20.07 -6.07 -4.53
N HIS A 282 -20.46 -6.20 -5.81
CA HIS A 282 -21.34 -7.25 -6.33
C HIS A 282 -20.59 -8.43 -6.93
N VAL A 283 -19.26 -8.34 -7.06
CA VAL A 283 -18.39 -9.41 -7.54
C VAL A 283 -17.43 -9.79 -6.43
N ASN A 284 -17.67 -10.92 -5.79
CA ASN A 284 -16.82 -11.41 -4.72
C ASN A 284 -15.50 -11.97 -5.27
N HIS A 285 -14.43 -11.82 -4.48
CA HIS A 285 -13.24 -12.63 -4.68
C HIS A 285 -13.59 -14.09 -4.32
N PRO A 286 -13.02 -15.12 -4.99
CA PRO A 286 -13.35 -16.52 -4.70
C PRO A 286 -13.17 -16.93 -3.23
N ARG A 287 -12.30 -16.23 -2.48
CA ARG A 287 -11.95 -16.56 -1.10
C ARG A 287 -12.62 -15.67 -0.05
N TRP A 288 -13.18 -14.50 -0.42
CA TRP A 288 -13.83 -13.55 0.51
C TRP A 288 -14.84 -12.65 -0.19
N SER A 289 -15.71 -12.04 0.61
CA SER A 289 -16.70 -11.07 0.11
C SER A 289 -16.07 -9.71 -0.17
N GLN A 290 -16.55 -9.05 -1.22
CA GLN A 290 -16.19 -7.66 -1.53
C GLN A 290 -17.30 -6.66 -1.13
N ALA A 291 -18.41 -7.15 -0.55
CA ALA A 291 -19.55 -6.29 -0.19
C ALA A 291 -19.24 -5.27 0.92
N THR A 292 -18.25 -5.58 1.76
CA THR A 292 -17.83 -4.73 2.88
C THR A 292 -16.33 -4.51 2.87
N GLU A 293 -15.90 -3.41 3.49
CA GLU A 293 -14.51 -3.07 3.68
C GLU A 293 -14.22 -2.61 5.11
N HIS A 294 -12.96 -2.69 5.49
CA HIS A 294 -12.46 -2.21 6.76
C HIS A 294 -11.47 -1.05 6.54
N ARG A 295 -11.79 0.13 7.07
CA ARG A 295 -10.89 1.27 7.01
C ARG A 295 -9.75 1.09 8.02
N VAL A 296 -8.50 1.14 7.56
CA VAL A 296 -7.33 1.04 8.45
C VAL A 296 -7.38 2.18 9.48
N GLY A 297 -7.17 1.83 10.75
CA GLY A 297 -7.32 2.76 11.87
C GLY A 297 -8.74 2.87 12.44
N GLU A 298 -9.75 2.24 11.82
CA GLU A 298 -11.13 2.20 12.34
C GLU A 298 -11.51 0.80 12.86
N PHE A 299 -12.45 0.75 13.82
CA PHE A 299 -12.89 -0.52 14.43
C PHE A 299 -14.10 -1.15 13.72
N THR A 300 -14.83 -0.39 12.91
CA THR A 300 -16.08 -0.84 12.28
C THR A 300 -15.90 -1.03 10.78
N GLY A 301 -16.47 -2.12 10.26
CA GLY A 301 -16.61 -2.29 8.82
C GLY A 301 -17.65 -1.35 8.22
N ARG A 302 -17.55 -1.11 6.91
CA ARG A 302 -18.48 -0.30 6.13
C ARG A 302 -18.85 -0.98 4.82
N PRO A 303 -19.97 -0.64 4.17
CA PRO A 303 -20.25 -1.12 2.82
C PRO A 303 -19.20 -0.63 1.82
N THR A 304 -18.77 -1.51 0.92
CA THR A 304 -17.92 -1.13 -0.22
C THR A 304 -18.78 -0.39 -1.26
N LEU A 305 -18.27 0.72 -1.77
CA LEU A 305 -18.93 1.51 -2.80
C LEU A 305 -18.50 1.04 -4.21
N MET A 306 -19.46 0.99 -5.14
CA MET A 306 -19.15 0.73 -6.56
C MET A 306 -18.14 1.74 -7.09
N PHE A 307 -17.13 1.27 -7.83
CA PHE A 307 -15.99 2.09 -8.26
C PHE A 307 -15.33 2.86 -7.10
N ASN A 308 -15.34 2.29 -5.90
CA ASN A 308 -14.80 2.92 -4.69
C ASN A 308 -15.43 4.31 -4.40
N GLY A 309 -16.69 4.53 -4.86
CA GLY A 309 -17.41 5.78 -4.72
C GLY A 309 -17.12 6.83 -5.80
N TYR A 310 -16.50 6.44 -6.92
CA TYR A 310 -16.22 7.31 -8.07
C TYR A 310 -17.13 7.02 -9.28
N ALA A 311 -18.30 6.39 -9.06
CA ALA A 311 -19.20 5.98 -10.14
C ALA A 311 -19.63 7.16 -11.03
N GLU A 312 -19.95 8.32 -10.45
CA GLU A 312 -20.34 9.52 -11.20
C GLU A 312 -19.27 9.97 -12.20
N GLN A 313 -17.99 9.75 -11.88
CA GLN A 313 -16.88 10.20 -12.71
C GLN A 313 -16.45 9.16 -13.74
N VAL A 314 -16.63 7.85 -13.47
CA VAL A 314 -15.98 6.80 -14.28
C VAL A 314 -16.93 5.75 -14.85
N ALA A 315 -18.19 5.65 -14.40
CA ALA A 315 -19.09 4.59 -14.88
C ALA A 315 -19.30 4.60 -16.40
N HIS A 316 -19.29 5.78 -17.02
CA HIS A 316 -19.43 5.95 -18.47
C HIS A 316 -18.33 5.25 -19.29
N LEU A 317 -17.13 5.05 -18.71
CA LEU A 317 -16.03 4.33 -19.35
C LEU A 317 -16.37 2.84 -19.58
N TYR A 318 -17.35 2.31 -18.86
CA TYR A 318 -17.72 0.90 -18.83
C TYR A 318 -19.14 0.64 -19.34
N GLU A 319 -19.77 1.62 -19.99
CA GLU A 319 -21.11 1.44 -20.58
C GLU A 319 -21.12 0.28 -21.59
N GLY A 320 -22.12 -0.58 -21.45
CA GLY A 320 -22.25 -1.79 -22.30
C GLY A 320 -21.35 -2.97 -21.90
N MET A 321 -20.51 -2.81 -20.86
CA MET A 321 -19.63 -3.88 -20.38
C MET A 321 -20.28 -4.62 -19.19
N ASP A 322 -20.36 -5.95 -19.26
CA ASP A 322 -20.74 -6.76 -18.09
C ASP A 322 -19.56 -6.83 -17.10
N LEU A 323 -19.66 -6.08 -16.00
CA LEU A 323 -18.63 -5.99 -14.96
C LEU A 323 -18.58 -7.22 -14.04
N ARG A 324 -19.40 -8.24 -14.25
CA ARG A 324 -19.26 -9.55 -13.58
C ARG A 324 -18.28 -10.46 -14.32
N VAL A 325 -18.18 -10.25 -15.62
CA VAL A 325 -17.25 -11.00 -16.50
C VAL A 325 -15.95 -10.24 -16.69
N ASN A 326 -16.06 -8.89 -16.79
CA ASN A 326 -14.94 -7.98 -16.98
C ASN A 326 -14.58 -7.32 -15.62
N PHE A 327 -14.13 -8.14 -14.69
CA PHE A 327 -13.70 -7.71 -13.37
C PHE A 327 -12.19 -7.47 -13.27
#